data_db765f8522312cbbe65f82e559c168ad
#
_entry.id   db765f8522312cbbe65f82e559c168ad
#
_cell.length_a   1.000
_cell.length_b   1.000
_cell.length_c   1.000
_cell.angle_alpha   90.00
_cell.angle_beta   90.00
_cell.angle_gamma   90.00
#
_symmetry.space_group_name_H-M   'P 1'
#
loop_
_entity.id
_entity.type
_entity.pdbx_description
1 polymer ?
#
loop_
_entity_poly.entity_id
_entity_poly.type
_entity_poly.pdbx_seq_one_letter_code
_entity_poly.pdbx_strand_id
1 'polypeptide(L)'
;TDTALMADLHLKIQPGTDVMLFNAMLHVMMQNGWLDMAYINKYTEGFDAVAKGLVDYTPKRAASVCGVPEGDIVTAATWFAQSNRTLSLYCQGLNQATTGTDKNTALIALHLATGQIGKEGSGPFSLTGQPNAMGGREVGGLSTLLPAHRELNNPAHVAEVAAFWGVKQISATPGASAVEMFDQLEQGKIKAVWVACTNPAHSLPNSQKVARALQNAELVVVQDAYLTPATVQYADVLLPATTWGEKEGTVTNSERRISRVWPAMPAYADSKNDWQIVVEFAKRLEVELQKLGVESPRLGNTSNAFMPY
;
A
#
# COMPACT_ATOMS: atom_id res chain seq x y z
N THR A 1 13.82 19.00 -3.87
CA THR A 1 13.96 17.72 -4.57
C THR A 1 14.18 17.96 -6.06
N ASP A 2 14.76 17.00 -6.76
CA ASP A 2 15.03 17.12 -8.20
C ASP A 2 13.74 17.34 -9.00
N THR A 3 12.66 16.63 -8.63
CA THR A 3 11.33 16.85 -9.23
C THR A 3 10.84 18.30 -9.07
N ALA A 4 11.02 18.89 -7.89
CA ALA A 4 10.62 20.28 -7.65
C ALA A 4 11.46 21.29 -8.43
N LEU A 5 12.72 20.96 -8.72
CA LEU A 5 13.61 21.82 -9.54
C LEU A 5 13.24 21.81 -11.02
N MET A 6 12.54 20.76 -11.47
CA MET A 6 12.06 20.62 -12.85
C MET A 6 10.64 21.16 -13.05
N ALA A 7 9.96 21.57 -11.98
CA ALA A 7 8.57 22.03 -12.04
C ALA A 7 8.47 23.49 -12.48
N ASP A 8 7.49 23.80 -13.33
CA ASP A 8 7.12 25.18 -13.70
C ASP A 8 6.47 25.93 -12.54
N LEU A 9 5.79 25.19 -11.65
CA LEU A 9 5.19 25.71 -10.43
C LEU A 9 5.42 24.73 -9.27
N HIS A 10 6.01 25.20 -8.18
CA HIS A 10 6.27 24.42 -6.98
C HIS A 10 5.46 24.94 -5.79
N LEU A 11 4.37 24.27 -5.44
CA LEU A 11 3.57 24.55 -4.24
C LEU A 11 4.21 23.85 -3.03
N LYS A 12 5.02 24.58 -2.28
CA LYS A 12 5.70 24.07 -1.08
C LYS A 12 4.76 24.14 0.13
N ILE A 13 3.76 23.26 0.16
CA ILE A 13 2.73 23.26 1.19
C ILE A 13 3.26 22.79 2.57
N GLN A 14 2.59 23.25 3.62
CA GLN A 14 2.80 22.72 4.97
C GLN A 14 2.39 21.24 5.02
N PRO A 15 3.15 20.36 5.69
CA PRO A 15 2.81 18.95 5.81
C PRO A 15 1.39 18.73 6.36
N GLY A 16 0.62 17.85 5.72
CA GLY A 16 -0.74 17.50 6.12
C GLY A 16 -1.85 18.43 5.57
N THR A 17 -1.51 19.40 4.72
CA THR A 17 -2.51 20.35 4.16
C THR A 17 -2.96 20.00 2.73
N ASP A 18 -2.67 18.79 2.26
CA ASP A 18 -3.00 18.31 0.91
C ASP A 18 -4.50 18.46 0.59
N VAL A 19 -5.38 18.02 1.50
CA VAL A 19 -6.83 18.09 1.31
C VAL A 19 -7.31 19.55 1.18
N MET A 20 -6.71 20.46 1.98
CA MET A 20 -7.01 21.88 1.87
C MET A 20 -6.65 22.44 0.49
N LEU A 21 -5.48 22.08 -0.03
CA LEU A 21 -5.03 22.49 -1.36
C LEU A 21 -5.98 21.95 -2.45
N PHE A 22 -6.25 20.65 -2.47
CA PHE A 22 -7.07 20.04 -3.50
C PHE A 22 -8.50 20.56 -3.49
N ASN A 23 -9.10 20.72 -2.31
CA ASN A 23 -10.42 21.30 -2.18
C ASN A 23 -10.47 22.77 -2.62
N ALA A 24 -9.43 23.56 -2.34
CA ALA A 24 -9.34 24.92 -2.83
C ALA A 24 -9.19 24.99 -4.36
N MET A 25 -8.42 24.10 -4.96
CA MET A 25 -8.34 23.98 -6.42
C MET A 25 -9.72 23.63 -7.01
N LEU A 26 -10.44 22.67 -6.42
CA LEU A 26 -11.79 22.31 -6.86
C LEU A 26 -12.78 23.47 -6.70
N HIS A 27 -12.68 24.24 -5.61
CA HIS A 27 -13.46 25.47 -5.41
C HIS A 27 -13.21 26.48 -6.55
N VAL A 28 -11.94 26.73 -6.92
CA VAL A 28 -11.59 27.62 -8.04
C VAL A 28 -12.19 27.11 -9.36
N MET A 29 -12.08 25.83 -9.63
CA MET A 29 -12.64 25.21 -10.84
C MET A 29 -14.16 25.35 -10.91
N MET A 30 -14.83 25.19 -9.78
CA MET A 30 -16.28 25.37 -9.66
C MET A 30 -16.70 26.83 -9.90
N GLN A 31 -16.00 27.78 -9.28
CA GLN A 31 -16.30 29.20 -9.43
C GLN A 31 -16.10 29.71 -10.85
N ASN A 32 -15.19 29.14 -11.61
CA ASN A 32 -14.90 29.54 -12.98
C ASN A 32 -15.64 28.71 -14.03
N GLY A 33 -16.49 27.77 -13.63
CA GLY A 33 -17.27 26.95 -14.55
C GLY A 33 -16.41 25.94 -15.36
N TRP A 34 -15.27 25.50 -14.82
CA TRP A 34 -14.34 24.57 -15.49
C TRP A 34 -14.65 23.11 -15.21
N LEU A 35 -15.85 22.81 -14.77
CA LEU A 35 -16.28 21.43 -14.46
C LEU A 35 -16.88 20.75 -15.68
N ASP A 36 -16.61 19.47 -15.87
CA ASP A 36 -17.28 18.63 -16.86
C ASP A 36 -18.59 18.06 -16.26
N MET A 37 -19.65 18.89 -16.31
CA MET A 37 -20.96 18.50 -15.74
C MET A 37 -21.58 17.30 -16.46
N ALA A 38 -21.27 17.07 -17.73
CA ALA A 38 -21.77 15.91 -18.45
C ALA A 38 -21.13 14.62 -17.90
N TYR A 39 -19.82 14.68 -17.63
CA TYR A 39 -19.09 13.57 -16.99
C TYR A 39 -19.57 13.35 -15.56
N ILE A 40 -19.67 14.41 -14.75
CA ILE A 40 -20.12 14.34 -13.36
C ILE A 40 -21.48 13.66 -13.28
N ASN A 41 -22.46 14.13 -14.06
CA ASN A 41 -23.82 13.60 -14.02
C ASN A 41 -23.93 12.14 -14.50
N LYS A 42 -23.01 11.70 -15.35
CA LYS A 42 -23.06 10.35 -15.93
C LYS A 42 -22.30 9.32 -15.12
N TYR A 43 -21.18 9.72 -14.48
CA TYR A 43 -20.22 8.78 -13.92
C TYR A 43 -19.92 8.99 -12.42
N THR A 44 -20.56 9.96 -11.78
CA THR A 44 -20.33 10.22 -10.36
C THR A 44 -21.63 10.32 -9.58
N GLU A 45 -21.50 10.18 -8.26
CA GLU A 45 -22.59 10.39 -7.29
C GLU A 45 -22.12 11.36 -6.20
N GLY A 46 -23.06 12.08 -5.58
CA GLY A 46 -22.79 12.91 -4.40
C GLY A 46 -22.10 14.25 -4.69
N PHE A 47 -21.97 14.69 -5.93
CA PHE A 47 -21.30 15.96 -6.27
C PHE A 47 -21.91 17.16 -5.58
N ASP A 48 -23.24 17.23 -5.43
CA ASP A 48 -23.93 18.35 -4.77
C ASP A 48 -23.50 18.50 -3.29
N ALA A 49 -23.24 17.38 -2.61
CA ALA A 49 -22.73 17.41 -1.23
C ALA A 49 -21.30 17.94 -1.18
N VAL A 50 -20.45 17.52 -2.12
CA VAL A 50 -19.09 18.06 -2.26
C VAL A 50 -19.11 19.54 -2.54
N ALA A 51 -19.91 20.01 -3.51
CA ALA A 51 -20.01 21.42 -3.88
C ALA A 51 -20.44 22.31 -2.69
N LYS A 52 -21.41 21.84 -1.89
CA LYS A 52 -21.81 22.54 -0.66
C LYS A 52 -20.68 22.60 0.38
N GLY A 53 -19.91 21.53 0.52
CA GLY A 53 -18.78 21.47 1.46
C GLY A 53 -17.60 22.36 1.07
N LEU A 54 -17.49 22.74 -0.21
CA LEU A 54 -16.35 23.51 -0.72
C LEU A 54 -16.43 25.03 -0.48
N VAL A 55 -17.55 25.56 0.01
CA VAL A 55 -17.77 27.01 0.14
C VAL A 55 -16.67 27.71 0.94
N ASP A 56 -16.17 27.06 1.98
CA ASP A 56 -15.13 27.60 2.87
C ASP A 56 -13.69 27.33 2.39
N TYR A 57 -13.50 26.59 1.32
CA TYR A 57 -12.18 26.27 0.77
C TYR A 57 -11.70 27.32 -0.24
N THR A 58 -11.79 28.59 0.16
CA THR A 58 -11.33 29.69 -0.72
C THR A 58 -9.81 29.65 -0.90
N PRO A 59 -9.27 30.12 -2.06
CA PRO A 59 -7.83 30.21 -2.28
C PRO A 59 -7.12 31.03 -1.20
N LYS A 60 -7.72 32.10 -0.72
CA LYS A 60 -7.18 32.91 0.37
C LYS A 60 -7.02 32.15 1.67
N ARG A 61 -8.02 31.36 2.07
CA ARG A 61 -7.95 30.51 3.26
C ARG A 61 -6.91 29.41 3.07
N ALA A 62 -6.91 28.76 1.91
CA ALA A 62 -5.94 27.74 1.60
C ALA A 62 -4.50 28.27 1.58
N ALA A 63 -4.27 29.46 1.05
CA ALA A 63 -2.96 30.12 1.09
C ALA A 63 -2.44 30.25 2.53
N SER A 64 -3.30 30.70 3.45
CA SER A 64 -2.95 30.82 4.87
C SER A 64 -2.66 29.48 5.54
N VAL A 65 -3.44 28.42 5.25
CA VAL A 65 -3.29 27.10 5.86
C VAL A 65 -2.12 26.33 5.26
N CYS A 66 -1.98 26.36 3.93
CA CYS A 66 -0.95 25.65 3.22
C CYS A 66 0.42 26.36 3.24
N GLY A 67 0.46 27.66 3.54
CA GLY A 67 1.69 28.43 3.52
C GLY A 67 2.23 28.71 2.11
N VAL A 68 1.35 28.83 1.11
CA VAL A 68 1.70 29.11 -0.29
C VAL A 68 0.92 30.33 -0.81
N PRO A 69 1.42 31.02 -1.84
CA PRO A 69 0.72 32.16 -2.42
C PRO A 69 -0.67 31.80 -2.97
N GLU A 70 -1.66 32.64 -2.74
CA GLU A 70 -3.02 32.46 -3.26
C GLU A 70 -3.05 32.34 -4.79
N GLY A 71 -2.28 33.19 -5.49
CA GLY A 71 -2.17 33.16 -6.95
C GLY A 71 -1.63 31.85 -7.51
N ASP A 72 -0.72 31.20 -6.78
CA ASP A 72 -0.17 29.91 -7.19
C ASP A 72 -1.20 28.78 -7.11
N ILE A 73 -2.09 28.82 -6.11
CA ILE A 73 -3.22 27.88 -6.01
C ILE A 73 -4.17 28.05 -7.20
N VAL A 74 -4.49 29.30 -7.55
CA VAL A 74 -5.34 29.61 -8.70
C VAL A 74 -4.67 29.16 -10.00
N THR A 75 -3.37 29.38 -10.15
CA THR A 75 -2.59 28.94 -11.31
C THR A 75 -2.62 27.43 -11.44
N ALA A 76 -2.36 26.70 -10.36
CA ALA A 76 -2.40 25.24 -10.36
C ALA A 76 -3.79 24.70 -10.73
N ALA A 77 -4.86 25.28 -10.18
CA ALA A 77 -6.23 24.93 -10.52
C ALA A 77 -6.56 25.19 -11.99
N THR A 78 -6.08 26.32 -12.53
CA THR A 78 -6.25 26.69 -13.93
C THR A 78 -5.58 25.70 -14.86
N TRP A 79 -4.32 25.42 -14.61
CA TRP A 79 -3.56 24.46 -15.44
C TRP A 79 -4.17 23.06 -15.38
N PHE A 80 -4.58 22.62 -14.20
CA PHE A 80 -5.22 21.33 -14.02
C PHE A 80 -6.52 21.21 -14.83
N ALA A 81 -7.40 22.22 -14.72
CA ALA A 81 -8.74 22.16 -15.33
C ALA A 81 -8.73 22.43 -16.84
N GLN A 82 -7.86 23.30 -17.32
CA GLN A 82 -7.82 23.69 -18.72
C GLN A 82 -6.93 22.81 -19.61
N SER A 83 -6.18 21.88 -18.99
CA SER A 83 -5.44 20.87 -19.74
C SER A 83 -6.38 19.84 -20.34
N ASN A 84 -6.16 19.49 -21.59
CA ASN A 84 -6.90 18.41 -22.24
C ASN A 84 -6.69 17.05 -21.56
N ARG A 85 -5.49 16.85 -20.99
CA ARG A 85 -5.07 15.63 -20.31
C ARG A 85 -4.21 15.98 -19.11
N THR A 86 -4.70 15.70 -17.93
CA THR A 86 -3.96 15.91 -16.67
C THR A 86 -3.65 14.59 -16.03
N LEU A 87 -2.39 14.33 -15.74
CA LEU A 87 -1.91 13.16 -15.03
C LEU A 87 -1.37 13.59 -13.67
N SER A 88 -1.91 13.04 -12.60
CA SER A 88 -1.39 13.25 -11.24
C SER A 88 -0.58 12.05 -10.79
N LEU A 89 0.73 12.25 -10.63
CA LEU A 89 1.65 11.24 -10.10
C LEU A 89 1.85 11.46 -8.60
N TYR A 90 1.55 10.46 -7.77
CA TYR A 90 1.68 10.56 -6.33
C TYR A 90 2.12 9.24 -5.69
N CYS A 91 2.55 9.28 -4.46
CA CYS A 91 3.02 8.10 -3.73
C CYS A 91 2.77 8.26 -2.22
N GLN A 92 3.75 7.90 -1.42
CA GLN A 92 3.64 7.77 0.04
C GLN A 92 3.25 9.05 0.77
N GLY A 93 3.54 10.24 0.24
CA GLY A 93 3.10 11.52 0.81
C GLY A 93 1.58 11.63 0.96
N LEU A 94 0.81 11.04 0.04
CA LEU A 94 -0.64 10.90 0.17
C LEU A 94 -1.01 9.59 0.87
N ASN A 95 -0.39 8.46 0.49
CA ASN A 95 -0.84 7.13 0.88
C ASN A 95 -0.55 6.79 2.35
N GLN A 96 0.66 7.13 2.86
CA GLN A 96 1.09 6.79 4.22
C GLN A 96 0.79 7.91 5.22
N ALA A 97 -0.47 8.20 5.41
CA ALA A 97 -0.94 9.17 6.40
C ALA A 97 -2.21 8.64 7.09
N THR A 98 -2.49 9.12 8.30
CA THR A 98 -3.73 8.79 9.02
C THR A 98 -4.98 9.20 8.24
N THR A 99 -4.86 10.22 7.39
CA THR A 99 -5.91 10.72 6.48
C THR A 99 -5.61 10.37 5.02
N GLY A 100 -4.87 9.30 4.78
CA GLY A 100 -4.43 8.92 3.42
C GLY A 100 -5.58 8.69 2.45
N THR A 101 -6.66 8.04 2.91
CA THR A 101 -7.87 7.84 2.10
C THR A 101 -8.51 9.17 1.68
N ASP A 102 -8.66 10.12 2.62
CA ASP A 102 -9.23 11.44 2.34
C ASP A 102 -8.37 12.25 1.37
N LYS A 103 -7.04 12.20 1.52
CA LYS A 103 -6.10 12.84 0.60
C LYS A 103 -6.23 12.30 -0.81
N ASN A 104 -6.27 10.98 -0.96
CA ASN A 104 -6.46 10.33 -2.26
C ASN A 104 -7.83 10.67 -2.86
N THR A 105 -8.88 10.63 -2.05
CA THR A 105 -10.25 10.97 -2.49
C THR A 105 -10.32 12.43 -2.99
N ALA A 106 -9.70 13.37 -2.27
CA ALA A 106 -9.66 14.76 -2.70
C ALA A 106 -8.93 14.98 -4.03
N LEU A 107 -7.80 14.28 -4.24
CA LEU A 107 -7.08 14.30 -5.52
C LEU A 107 -7.91 13.67 -6.66
N ILE A 108 -8.52 12.52 -6.40
CA ILE A 108 -9.37 11.81 -7.37
C ILE A 108 -10.59 12.69 -7.75
N ALA A 109 -11.16 13.41 -6.79
CA ALA A 109 -12.29 14.31 -7.03
C ALA A 109 -11.96 15.41 -8.06
N LEU A 110 -10.73 15.94 -8.08
CA LEU A 110 -10.29 16.88 -9.14
C LEU A 110 -10.39 16.26 -10.53
N HIS A 111 -9.91 15.02 -10.66
CA HIS A 111 -9.95 14.29 -11.93
C HIS A 111 -11.36 13.91 -12.36
N LEU A 112 -12.22 13.54 -11.41
CA LEU A 112 -13.64 13.25 -11.71
C LEU A 112 -14.37 14.53 -12.14
N ALA A 113 -14.17 15.63 -11.41
CA ALA A 113 -14.82 16.89 -11.68
C ALA A 113 -14.44 17.50 -13.04
N THR A 114 -13.26 17.21 -13.55
CA THR A 114 -12.75 17.68 -14.84
C THR A 114 -12.82 16.62 -15.95
N GLY A 115 -13.47 15.47 -15.70
CA GLY A 115 -13.66 14.39 -16.66
C GLY A 115 -12.37 13.78 -17.18
N GLN A 116 -11.33 13.66 -16.32
CA GLN A 116 -10.00 13.17 -16.71
C GLN A 116 -9.85 11.65 -16.59
N ILE A 117 -10.71 10.97 -15.82
CA ILE A 117 -10.64 9.51 -15.67
C ILE A 117 -11.28 8.83 -16.88
N GLY A 118 -10.59 7.82 -17.40
CA GLY A 118 -11.00 7.10 -18.61
C GLY A 118 -10.47 7.69 -19.92
N LYS A 119 -9.70 8.78 -19.85
CA LYS A 119 -8.96 9.31 -20.99
C LYS A 119 -7.53 8.79 -21.01
N GLU A 120 -7.06 8.39 -22.16
CA GLU A 120 -5.67 7.96 -22.33
C GLU A 120 -4.69 9.07 -21.96
N GLY A 121 -3.69 8.73 -21.13
CA GLY A 121 -2.66 9.68 -20.66
C GLY A 121 -3.16 10.70 -19.65
N SER A 122 -4.28 10.45 -18.94
CA SER A 122 -4.76 11.31 -17.87
C SER A 122 -5.32 10.50 -16.69
N GLY A 123 -5.55 11.18 -15.57
CA GLY A 123 -6.08 10.57 -14.35
C GLY A 123 -5.10 10.52 -13.17
N PRO A 124 -5.54 10.04 -12.01
CA PRO A 124 -4.69 9.84 -10.84
C PRO A 124 -3.85 8.57 -11.01
N PHE A 125 -2.55 8.63 -10.75
CA PHE A 125 -1.64 7.50 -10.88
C PHE A 125 -0.77 7.37 -9.64
N SER A 126 -1.05 6.37 -8.80
CA SER A 126 -0.24 6.06 -7.63
C SER A 126 1.04 5.33 -8.04
N LEU A 127 2.18 5.98 -7.84
CA LEU A 127 3.50 5.39 -8.07
C LEU A 127 3.90 4.55 -6.87
N THR A 128 3.77 3.26 -7.00
CA THR A 128 4.17 2.31 -5.94
C THR A 128 5.68 2.08 -6.00
N GLY A 129 6.37 2.18 -4.85
CA GLY A 129 7.80 1.88 -4.76
C GLY A 129 8.13 0.38 -4.78
N GLN A 130 7.20 -0.45 -4.31
CA GLN A 130 7.39 -1.90 -4.25
C GLN A 130 7.17 -2.55 -5.61
N PRO A 131 8.13 -3.32 -6.12
CA PRO A 131 8.08 -3.84 -7.50
C PRO A 131 6.95 -4.83 -7.78
N ASN A 132 6.43 -5.50 -6.76
CA ASN A 132 5.36 -6.49 -6.89
C ASN A 132 4.11 -6.16 -6.06
N ALA A 133 3.80 -4.87 -5.88
CA ALA A 133 2.62 -4.46 -5.11
C ALA A 133 1.31 -4.96 -5.72
N MET A 134 1.20 -4.99 -7.05
CA MET A 134 0.05 -5.57 -7.74
C MET A 134 -0.06 -7.07 -7.47
N GLY A 135 1.03 -7.82 -7.63
CA GLY A 135 1.06 -9.26 -7.35
C GLY A 135 0.72 -9.59 -5.91
N GLY A 136 1.23 -8.81 -4.95
CA GLY A 136 0.88 -8.94 -3.54
C GLY A 136 -0.61 -8.78 -3.26
N ARG A 137 -1.26 -7.84 -3.94
CA ARG A 137 -2.73 -7.65 -3.84
C ARG A 137 -3.50 -8.78 -4.53
N GLU A 138 -3.05 -9.24 -5.68
CA GLU A 138 -3.70 -10.34 -6.42
C GLU A 138 -3.73 -11.64 -5.60
N VAL A 139 -2.71 -11.89 -4.80
CA VAL A 139 -2.65 -13.08 -3.93
C VAL A 139 -3.22 -12.85 -2.51
N GLY A 140 -3.77 -11.68 -2.24
CA GLY A 140 -4.35 -11.36 -0.93
C GLY A 140 -3.31 -11.09 0.16
N GLY A 141 -2.15 -10.56 -0.19
CA GLY A 141 -1.05 -10.26 0.73
C GLY A 141 -1.27 -9.05 1.64
N LEU A 142 -2.51 -8.74 2.01
CA LEU A 142 -2.90 -7.69 2.95
C LEU A 142 -3.78 -8.28 4.06
N SER A 143 -3.74 -7.68 5.24
CA SER A 143 -4.56 -8.11 6.39
C SER A 143 -6.07 -8.00 6.17
N THR A 144 -6.50 -7.27 5.14
CA THR A 144 -7.90 -6.95 4.85
C THR A 144 -8.45 -7.60 3.58
N LEU A 145 -7.63 -8.35 2.85
CA LEU A 145 -8.01 -8.95 1.56
C LEU A 145 -7.77 -10.45 1.52
N LEU A 146 -8.55 -11.11 0.70
CA LEU A 146 -8.34 -12.49 0.24
C LEU A 146 -7.79 -12.47 -1.21
N PRO A 147 -7.24 -13.60 -1.71
CA PRO A 147 -6.79 -13.71 -3.10
C PRO A 147 -7.84 -13.29 -4.11
N ALA A 148 -7.39 -12.83 -5.29
CA ALA A 148 -8.22 -12.36 -6.39
C ALA A 148 -9.21 -11.24 -5.97
N HIS A 149 -8.76 -10.34 -5.10
CA HIS A 149 -9.56 -9.22 -4.58
C HIS A 149 -10.86 -9.64 -3.89
N ARG A 150 -10.91 -10.84 -3.32
CA ARG A 150 -12.05 -11.29 -2.51
C ARG A 150 -12.07 -10.55 -1.17
N GLU A 151 -13.27 -10.31 -0.66
CA GLU A 151 -13.51 -9.55 0.58
C GLU A 151 -13.78 -10.49 1.76
N LEU A 152 -13.15 -10.20 2.89
CA LEU A 152 -13.34 -10.96 4.12
C LEU A 152 -14.75 -10.87 4.70
N ASN A 153 -15.44 -9.74 4.48
CA ASN A 153 -16.81 -9.52 4.95
C ASN A 153 -17.89 -10.15 4.07
N ASN A 154 -17.52 -10.77 2.93
CA ASN A 154 -18.44 -11.48 2.05
C ASN A 154 -18.36 -12.99 2.28
N PRO A 155 -19.39 -13.62 2.87
CA PRO A 155 -19.36 -15.05 3.18
C PRO A 155 -19.17 -15.96 1.96
N ALA A 156 -19.67 -15.56 0.78
CA ALA A 156 -19.49 -16.31 -0.46
C ALA A 156 -18.01 -16.30 -0.89
N HIS A 157 -17.34 -15.15 -0.80
CA HIS A 157 -15.92 -15.02 -1.09
C HIS A 157 -15.07 -15.86 -0.12
N VAL A 158 -15.39 -15.82 1.17
CA VAL A 158 -14.71 -16.64 2.21
C VAL A 158 -14.84 -18.12 1.90
N ALA A 159 -16.07 -18.58 1.57
CA ALA A 159 -16.32 -19.98 1.21
C ALA A 159 -15.59 -20.40 -0.07
N GLU A 160 -15.57 -19.57 -1.09
CA GLU A 160 -14.86 -19.81 -2.35
C GLU A 160 -13.35 -20.01 -2.12
N VAL A 161 -12.73 -19.13 -1.33
CA VAL A 161 -11.29 -19.21 -1.04
C VAL A 161 -10.98 -20.40 -0.13
N ALA A 162 -11.82 -20.69 0.87
CA ALA A 162 -11.65 -21.87 1.70
C ALA A 162 -11.71 -23.16 0.88
N ALA A 163 -12.65 -23.26 -0.06
CA ALA A 163 -12.76 -24.39 -0.98
C ALA A 163 -11.53 -24.50 -1.89
N PHE A 164 -11.04 -23.39 -2.43
CA PHE A 164 -9.85 -23.34 -3.26
C PHE A 164 -8.59 -23.80 -2.51
N TRP A 165 -8.44 -23.39 -1.24
CA TRP A 165 -7.33 -23.84 -0.40
C TRP A 165 -7.53 -25.24 0.21
N GLY A 166 -8.68 -25.86 0.02
CA GLY A 166 -8.99 -27.19 0.57
C GLY A 166 -9.08 -27.20 2.10
N VAL A 167 -9.44 -26.09 2.73
CA VAL A 167 -9.56 -25.96 4.17
C VAL A 167 -11.04 -25.81 4.57
N LYS A 168 -11.38 -26.27 5.80
CA LYS A 168 -12.77 -26.21 6.28
C LYS A 168 -13.24 -24.77 6.54
N GLN A 169 -12.33 -23.91 6.99
CA GLN A 169 -12.65 -22.56 7.40
C GLN A 169 -11.40 -21.66 7.29
N ILE A 170 -11.61 -20.40 6.93
CA ILE A 170 -10.64 -19.32 7.02
C ILE A 170 -11.23 -18.21 7.87
N SER A 171 -10.37 -17.35 8.45
CA SER A 171 -10.83 -16.18 9.20
C SER A 171 -11.58 -15.22 8.27
N ALA A 172 -12.77 -14.80 8.71
CA ALA A 172 -13.55 -13.73 8.10
C ALA A 172 -13.27 -12.35 8.75
N THR A 173 -12.38 -12.31 9.74
CA THR A 173 -12.01 -11.09 10.46
C THR A 173 -10.69 -10.58 9.92
N PRO A 174 -10.59 -9.29 9.55
CA PRO A 174 -9.33 -8.67 9.17
C PRO A 174 -8.26 -8.83 10.26
N GLY A 175 -7.02 -8.99 9.84
CA GLY A 175 -5.88 -8.90 10.74
C GLY A 175 -5.65 -7.45 11.21
N ALA A 176 -4.82 -7.28 12.23
CA ALA A 176 -4.43 -5.95 12.71
C ALA A 176 -3.69 -5.15 11.62
N SER A 177 -3.86 -3.83 11.62
CA SER A 177 -3.00 -2.94 10.86
C SER A 177 -1.56 -2.97 11.40
N ALA A 178 -0.58 -2.50 10.64
CA ALA A 178 0.82 -2.54 11.07
C ALA A 178 1.03 -1.85 12.43
N VAL A 179 0.43 -0.69 12.65
CA VAL A 179 0.54 0.03 13.92
C VAL A 179 -0.12 -0.74 15.06
N GLU A 180 -1.34 -1.23 14.85
CA GLU A 180 -2.07 -2.04 15.85
C GLU A 180 -1.36 -3.35 16.16
N MET A 181 -0.73 -3.98 15.17
CA MET A 181 0.05 -5.21 15.37
C MET A 181 1.22 -4.97 16.34
N PHE A 182 1.92 -3.85 16.21
CA PHE A 182 2.99 -3.49 17.15
C PHE A 182 2.45 -3.05 18.51
N ASP A 183 1.25 -2.47 18.59
CA ASP A 183 0.56 -2.22 19.86
C ASP A 183 0.22 -3.53 20.59
N GLN A 184 -0.27 -4.51 19.86
CA GLN A 184 -0.58 -5.83 20.41
C GLN A 184 0.67 -6.63 20.78
N LEU A 185 1.78 -6.46 20.03
CA LEU A 185 3.06 -7.06 20.34
C LEU A 185 3.64 -6.47 21.66
N GLU A 186 3.61 -5.13 21.83
CA GLU A 186 4.04 -4.47 23.06
C GLU A 186 3.23 -4.95 24.28
N GLN A 187 1.93 -5.20 24.08
CA GLN A 187 1.00 -5.70 25.11
C GLN A 187 1.12 -7.22 25.39
N GLY A 188 1.97 -7.93 24.64
CA GLY A 188 2.11 -9.40 24.76
C GLY A 188 0.93 -10.21 24.23
N LYS A 189 -0.02 -9.58 23.52
CA LYS A 189 -1.13 -10.26 22.85
C LYS A 189 -0.65 -11.02 21.61
N ILE A 190 0.26 -10.43 20.86
CA ILE A 190 1.06 -11.09 19.82
C ILE A 190 2.40 -11.43 20.48
N LYS A 191 2.82 -12.69 20.34
CA LYS A 191 4.02 -13.21 21.00
C LYS A 191 5.22 -13.33 20.06
N ALA A 192 4.94 -13.56 18.78
CA ALA A 192 5.96 -13.73 17.76
C ALA A 192 5.68 -12.85 16.55
N VAL A 193 6.72 -12.33 15.93
CA VAL A 193 6.63 -11.55 14.70
C VAL A 193 7.68 -12.00 13.70
N TRP A 194 7.24 -12.15 12.43
CA TRP A 194 8.14 -12.36 11.30
C TRP A 194 8.13 -11.10 10.43
N VAL A 195 9.25 -10.44 10.39
CA VAL A 195 9.47 -9.22 9.60
C VAL A 195 10.21 -9.61 8.32
N ALA A 196 9.58 -9.40 7.17
CA ALA A 196 10.15 -9.72 5.87
C ALA A 196 10.22 -8.47 4.98
N CYS A 197 11.42 -8.18 4.44
CA CYS A 197 11.66 -7.12 3.45
C CYS A 197 11.25 -5.70 3.88
N THR A 198 11.19 -5.43 5.19
CA THR A 198 10.86 -4.11 5.74
C THR A 198 11.62 -3.84 7.02
N ASN A 199 11.65 -2.57 7.46
CA ASN A 199 12.40 -2.14 8.63
C ASN A 199 11.51 -1.34 9.59
N PRO A 200 10.61 -1.99 10.34
CA PRO A 200 9.63 -1.33 11.20
C PRO A 200 10.27 -0.47 12.29
N ALA A 201 11.43 -0.83 12.82
CA ALA A 201 12.13 -0.01 13.82
C ALA A 201 12.55 1.37 13.28
N HIS A 202 12.62 1.52 11.94
CA HIS A 202 12.91 2.78 11.27
C HIS A 202 11.67 3.45 10.67
N SER A 203 10.80 2.67 10.04
CA SER A 203 9.71 3.20 9.18
C SER A 203 8.39 3.43 9.89
N LEU A 204 8.12 2.77 11.01
CA LEU A 204 6.89 2.97 11.78
C LEU A 204 6.95 4.22 12.67
N PRO A 205 5.80 4.87 12.91
CA PRO A 205 5.71 5.97 13.86
C PRO A 205 6.01 5.49 15.29
N ASN A 206 6.48 6.40 16.13
CA ASN A 206 6.81 6.10 17.52
C ASN A 206 7.85 4.97 17.66
N SER A 207 9.06 5.21 17.14
CA SER A 207 10.16 4.23 17.08
C SER A 207 10.51 3.61 18.43
N GLN A 208 10.41 4.37 19.53
CA GLN A 208 10.65 3.85 20.89
C GLN A 208 9.61 2.79 21.29
N LYS A 209 8.35 2.96 20.90
CA LYS A 209 7.31 1.96 21.11
C LYS A 209 7.57 0.70 20.30
N VAL A 210 7.95 0.86 19.04
CA VAL A 210 8.32 -0.27 18.17
C VAL A 210 9.51 -1.04 18.75
N ALA A 211 10.52 -0.33 19.25
CA ALA A 211 11.67 -0.95 19.92
C ALA A 211 11.25 -1.79 21.14
N ARG A 212 10.41 -1.22 22.03
CA ARG A 212 9.89 -1.98 23.18
C ARG A 212 9.04 -3.19 22.76
N ALA A 213 8.21 -3.04 21.73
CA ALA A 213 7.40 -4.14 21.22
C ALA A 213 8.27 -5.30 20.72
N LEU A 214 9.35 -5.00 19.98
CA LEU A 214 10.31 -6.00 19.51
C LEU A 214 11.11 -6.64 20.67
N GLN A 215 11.49 -5.85 21.68
CA GLN A 215 12.18 -6.37 22.87
C GLN A 215 11.30 -7.29 23.74
N ASN A 216 9.99 -7.02 23.78
CA ASN A 216 9.03 -7.79 24.57
C ASN A 216 8.52 -9.06 23.86
N ALA A 217 8.76 -9.18 22.55
CA ALA A 217 8.32 -10.34 21.77
C ALA A 217 9.05 -11.61 22.25
N GLU A 218 8.32 -12.74 22.29
CA GLU A 218 8.91 -14.05 22.60
C GLU A 218 9.76 -14.58 21.47
N LEU A 219 9.49 -14.14 20.22
CA LEU A 219 10.26 -14.51 19.03
C LEU A 219 10.18 -13.41 17.95
N VAL A 220 11.33 -12.96 17.50
CA VAL A 220 11.48 -12.04 16.38
C VAL A 220 12.28 -12.71 15.26
N VAL A 221 11.62 -12.98 14.14
CA VAL A 221 12.28 -13.47 12.93
C VAL A 221 12.42 -12.32 11.95
N VAL A 222 13.63 -12.08 11.44
CA VAL A 222 13.88 -11.07 10.41
C VAL A 222 14.41 -11.74 9.16
N GLN A 223 13.72 -11.51 8.04
CA GLN A 223 14.10 -11.93 6.71
C GLN A 223 14.49 -10.71 5.89
N ASP A 224 15.77 -10.57 5.60
CA ASP A 224 16.31 -9.40 4.90
C ASP A 224 17.55 -9.78 4.09
N ALA A 225 17.85 -8.98 3.07
CA ALA A 225 19.06 -9.11 2.28
C ALA A 225 20.29 -8.45 2.94
N TYR A 226 20.08 -7.61 3.96
CA TYR A 226 21.11 -6.84 4.64
C TYR A 226 21.05 -7.00 6.16
N LEU A 227 22.20 -6.90 6.81
CA LEU A 227 22.33 -6.92 8.27
C LEU A 227 22.28 -5.54 8.93
N THR A 228 22.21 -4.49 8.13
CA THR A 228 22.23 -3.09 8.58
C THR A 228 20.90 -2.48 9.03
N PRO A 229 19.71 -3.02 8.67
CA PRO A 229 18.45 -2.46 9.14
C PRO A 229 18.34 -2.42 10.66
N ALA A 230 17.77 -1.33 11.21
CA ALA A 230 17.60 -1.15 12.65
C ALA A 230 16.79 -2.26 13.33
N THR A 231 15.91 -2.92 12.60
CA THR A 231 15.11 -4.05 13.10
C THR A 231 15.94 -5.30 13.36
N VAL A 232 17.04 -5.48 12.65
CA VAL A 232 17.90 -6.68 12.76
C VAL A 232 18.49 -6.86 14.17
N GLN A 233 18.77 -5.76 14.86
CA GLN A 233 19.30 -5.83 16.24
C GLN A 233 18.37 -6.50 17.27
N TYR A 234 17.08 -6.66 16.94
CA TYR A 234 16.07 -7.31 17.79
C TYR A 234 15.78 -8.75 17.37
N ALA A 235 16.42 -9.25 16.33
CA ALA A 235 16.12 -10.56 15.78
C ALA A 235 16.69 -11.69 16.62
N ASP A 236 15.87 -12.68 16.97
CA ASP A 236 16.30 -13.97 17.50
C ASP A 236 16.76 -14.90 16.36
N VAL A 237 16.13 -14.76 15.19
CA VAL A 237 16.45 -15.55 13.99
C VAL A 237 16.59 -14.62 12.79
N LEU A 238 17.71 -14.76 12.08
CA LEU A 238 17.95 -14.09 10.79
C LEU A 238 17.84 -15.09 9.64
N LEU A 239 17.07 -14.73 8.64
CA LEU A 239 16.87 -15.49 7.41
C LEU A 239 17.40 -14.68 6.23
N PRO A 240 18.63 -14.98 5.75
CA PRO A 240 19.22 -14.23 4.64
C PRO A 240 18.42 -14.42 3.35
N ALA A 241 17.99 -13.30 2.75
CA ALA A 241 17.25 -13.29 1.50
C ALA A 241 18.11 -12.75 0.35
N THR A 242 17.83 -13.20 -0.88
CA THR A 242 18.51 -12.73 -2.08
C THR A 242 18.11 -11.32 -2.46
N THR A 243 19.02 -10.57 -3.10
CA THR A 243 18.76 -9.29 -3.73
C THR A 243 18.20 -9.45 -5.15
N TRP A 244 17.85 -8.33 -5.83
CA TRP A 244 17.22 -8.36 -7.15
C TRP A 244 18.03 -9.07 -8.23
N GLY A 245 19.36 -8.93 -8.22
CA GLY A 245 20.23 -9.58 -9.18
C GLY A 245 20.34 -11.10 -9.02
N GLU A 246 19.96 -11.62 -7.86
CA GLU A 246 20.11 -12.99 -7.42
C GLU A 246 18.80 -13.77 -7.36
N LYS A 247 17.65 -13.04 -7.33
CA LYS A 247 16.36 -13.70 -7.08
C LYS A 247 15.63 -14.12 -8.34
N GLU A 248 14.83 -15.15 -8.17
CA GLU A 248 13.83 -15.54 -9.14
C GLU A 248 12.42 -15.48 -8.56
N GLY A 249 11.44 -15.41 -9.43
CA GLY A 249 10.03 -15.35 -9.04
C GLY A 249 9.19 -14.71 -10.11
N THR A 250 8.07 -14.14 -9.71
CA THR A 250 7.17 -13.39 -10.60
C THR A 250 6.85 -12.01 -10.03
N VAL A 251 6.64 -11.04 -10.92
CA VAL A 251 6.15 -9.72 -10.58
C VAL A 251 4.97 -9.36 -11.47
N THR A 252 3.99 -8.68 -10.92
CA THR A 252 2.81 -8.21 -11.66
C THR A 252 2.84 -6.68 -11.73
N ASN A 253 2.77 -6.13 -12.95
CA ASN A 253 2.77 -4.69 -13.17
C ASN A 253 1.35 -4.08 -13.15
N SER A 254 1.25 -2.77 -13.37
CA SER A 254 -0.04 -2.05 -13.36
C SER A 254 -0.98 -2.45 -14.51
N GLU A 255 -0.48 -3.05 -15.58
CA GLU A 255 -1.30 -3.67 -16.65
C GLU A 255 -1.80 -5.06 -16.29
N ARG A 256 -1.51 -5.55 -15.08
CA ARG A 256 -1.78 -6.92 -14.60
C ARG A 256 -1.04 -8.00 -15.40
N ARG A 257 0.06 -7.63 -16.05
CA ARG A 257 0.94 -8.59 -16.72
C ARG A 257 1.87 -9.22 -15.69
N ILE A 258 1.90 -10.53 -15.66
CA ILE A 258 2.82 -11.31 -14.84
C ILE A 258 4.10 -11.55 -15.65
N SER A 259 5.23 -11.09 -15.12
CA SER A 259 6.55 -11.28 -15.71
C SER A 259 7.41 -12.15 -14.81
N ARG A 260 8.16 -13.07 -15.40
CA ARG A 260 9.15 -13.85 -14.66
C ARG A 260 10.41 -13.03 -14.43
N VAL A 261 10.91 -13.05 -13.19
CA VAL A 261 12.22 -12.52 -12.81
C VAL A 261 13.21 -13.66 -12.85
N TRP A 262 14.31 -13.47 -13.56
CA TRP A 262 15.41 -14.41 -13.66
C TRP A 262 16.62 -13.90 -12.90
N PRO A 263 17.35 -14.75 -12.16
CA PRO A 263 18.59 -14.34 -11.53
C PRO A 263 19.65 -14.04 -12.61
N ALA A 264 20.33 -12.92 -12.45
CA ALA A 264 21.46 -12.50 -13.29
C ALA A 264 22.80 -13.03 -12.72
N MET A 265 22.81 -13.40 -11.45
CA MET A 265 23.98 -13.93 -10.72
C MET A 265 23.53 -14.95 -9.67
N PRO A 266 24.43 -15.84 -9.21
CA PRO A 266 24.13 -16.77 -8.13
C PRO A 266 23.81 -16.03 -6.83
N ALA A 267 22.99 -16.65 -5.98
CA ALA A 267 22.73 -16.19 -4.62
C ALA A 267 24.02 -16.02 -3.82
N TYR A 268 24.13 -14.97 -3.03
CA TYR A 268 25.27 -14.73 -2.17
C TYR A 268 25.22 -15.65 -0.94
N ALA A 269 26.30 -16.39 -0.70
CA ALA A 269 26.45 -17.29 0.46
C ALA A 269 25.22 -18.22 0.65
N ASP A 270 24.66 -18.24 1.86
CA ASP A 270 23.49 -19.07 2.22
C ASP A 270 22.15 -18.38 1.98
N SER A 271 22.11 -17.22 1.29
CA SER A 271 20.87 -16.52 1.03
C SER A 271 19.96 -17.31 0.09
N LYS A 272 18.65 -17.21 0.32
CA LYS A 272 17.61 -17.88 -0.47
C LYS A 272 16.58 -16.87 -0.99
N ASN A 273 15.88 -17.24 -2.05
CA ASN A 273 14.75 -16.44 -2.50
C ASN A 273 13.66 -16.37 -1.41
N ASP A 274 13.00 -15.25 -1.29
CA ASP A 274 11.96 -15.03 -0.27
C ASP A 274 10.90 -16.14 -0.27
N TRP A 275 10.45 -16.54 -1.46
CA TRP A 275 9.46 -17.60 -1.59
C TRP A 275 9.99 -18.98 -1.13
N GLN A 276 11.27 -19.27 -1.35
CA GLN A 276 11.90 -20.52 -0.90
C GLN A 276 11.95 -20.59 0.63
N ILE A 277 12.31 -19.48 1.28
CA ILE A 277 12.33 -19.38 2.75
C ILE A 277 10.96 -19.73 3.32
N VAL A 278 9.90 -19.11 2.78
CA VAL A 278 8.52 -19.33 3.24
C VAL A 278 8.08 -20.77 3.00
N VAL A 279 8.36 -21.32 1.82
CA VAL A 279 7.97 -22.69 1.47
C VAL A 279 8.72 -23.71 2.33
N GLU A 280 10.02 -23.55 2.55
CA GLU A 280 10.78 -24.45 3.40
C GLU A 280 10.32 -24.41 4.85
N PHE A 281 10.02 -23.21 5.36
CA PHE A 281 9.44 -23.05 6.69
C PHE A 281 8.10 -23.78 6.80
N ALA A 282 7.19 -23.56 5.83
CA ALA A 282 5.88 -24.18 5.84
C ALA A 282 5.96 -25.73 5.84
N LYS A 283 6.84 -26.30 5.01
CA LYS A 283 7.09 -27.76 4.98
C LYS A 283 7.58 -28.31 6.32
N ARG A 284 8.49 -27.59 6.99
CA ARG A 284 9.02 -28.01 8.30
C ARG A 284 7.97 -27.85 9.39
N LEU A 285 7.22 -26.74 9.37
CA LEU A 285 6.13 -26.49 10.32
C LEU A 285 5.07 -27.60 10.27
N GLU A 286 4.68 -28.04 9.06
CA GLU A 286 3.73 -29.14 8.89
C GLU A 286 4.21 -30.42 9.57
N VAL A 287 5.48 -30.78 9.39
CA VAL A 287 6.08 -31.96 10.04
C VAL A 287 6.09 -31.83 11.55
N GLU A 288 6.43 -30.68 12.10
CA GLU A 288 6.46 -30.47 13.55
C GLU A 288 5.05 -30.47 14.16
N LEU A 289 4.05 -29.84 13.50
CA LEU A 289 2.66 -29.89 13.94
C LEU A 289 2.10 -31.33 13.96
N GLN A 290 2.44 -32.14 12.95
CA GLN A 290 2.05 -33.55 12.92
C GLN A 290 2.66 -34.33 14.10
N LYS A 291 3.94 -34.10 14.46
CA LYS A 291 4.57 -34.73 15.62
C LYS A 291 3.88 -34.35 16.94
N LEU A 292 3.34 -33.13 17.02
CA LEU A 292 2.63 -32.62 18.18
C LEU A 292 1.15 -33.08 18.22
N GLY A 293 0.68 -33.84 17.22
CA GLY A 293 -0.70 -34.28 17.11
C GLY A 293 -1.69 -33.13 16.81
N VAL A 294 -1.18 -31.99 16.39
CA VAL A 294 -1.99 -30.86 15.95
C VAL A 294 -2.44 -31.13 14.51
N GLU A 295 -3.77 -31.24 14.30
CA GLU A 295 -4.29 -31.20 12.93
C GLU A 295 -3.85 -29.89 12.27
N SER A 296 -2.79 -29.96 11.50
CA SER A 296 -2.46 -28.89 10.58
C SER A 296 -3.65 -28.71 9.65
N PRO A 297 -4.20 -27.49 9.44
CA PRO A 297 -4.96 -27.25 8.23
C PRO A 297 -4.04 -27.69 7.11
N ARG A 298 -4.37 -28.80 6.46
CA ARG A 298 -3.56 -29.31 5.36
C ARG A 298 -3.32 -28.14 4.43
N LEU A 299 -2.07 -27.72 4.34
CA LEU A 299 -1.63 -26.79 3.31
C LEU A 299 -1.74 -27.55 1.97
N GLY A 300 -3.00 -27.88 1.60
CA GLY A 300 -3.36 -28.67 0.44
C GLY A 300 -2.73 -30.07 0.41
N ASN A 301 -3.07 -30.88 -0.58
CA ASN A 301 -2.40 -32.16 -0.86
C ASN A 301 -0.97 -31.83 -1.39
N THR A 302 -0.07 -31.51 -0.48
CA THR A 302 1.03 -30.57 -0.60
C THR A 302 2.30 -31.16 -1.20
N SER A 303 2.28 -32.40 -1.62
CA SER A 303 3.43 -32.92 -2.40
C SER A 303 3.68 -32.10 -3.69
N ASN A 304 2.67 -31.42 -4.22
CA ASN A 304 2.78 -30.63 -5.45
C ASN A 304 2.53 -29.11 -5.27
N ALA A 305 1.92 -28.65 -4.15
CA ALA A 305 1.57 -27.24 -3.97
C ALA A 305 2.78 -26.32 -3.80
N PHE A 306 3.93 -26.86 -3.43
CA PHE A 306 5.18 -26.13 -3.22
C PHE A 306 6.31 -26.59 -4.14
N MET A 307 5.98 -27.25 -5.26
CA MET A 307 6.99 -27.57 -6.25
C MET A 307 7.35 -26.29 -7.04
N PRO A 308 8.64 -26.00 -7.21
CA PRO A 308 9.02 -24.95 -8.17
C PRO A 308 8.58 -25.42 -9.57
N TYR A 309 8.05 -24.45 -10.34
CA TYR A 309 7.74 -24.66 -11.75
C TYR A 309 8.99 -24.93 -12.55
#